data_a8afcd1ff193d25ef00e10785dc1e50f
#
_entry.id   a8afcd1ff193d25ef00e10785dc1e50f
#
_cell.length_a   1.000
_cell.length_b   1.000
_cell.length_c   1.000
_cell.angle_alpha   90.00
_cell.angle_beta   90.00
_cell.angle_gamma   90.00
#
_symmetry.space_group_name_H-M   'P 1'
#
loop_
_entity.id
_entity.type
_entity.pdbx_description
1 polymer ?
#
loop_
_entity_poly.entity_id
_entity_poly.type
_entity_poly.pdbx_seq_one_letter_code
_entity_poly.pdbx_strand_id
1 'polypeptide(L)'
;MRHHALLALGLASLLPASCATSPPVEVDGLALKRVVIYRNGVAYFEREGRVSGDKVSFRVRGDEVGDFLASFAVMEKGGSSVRAASFPLHREEDVEPAPDKGGAKKNAVPQDPKKRLETVVMELDGSEHDLAVGYIAEAPVWRPSYRLVLEKEKVHLQVWGIVQNLSGEDWRNTRLTVVADAPLALQTQLETPVIPGRPILVEGNEVMAVVPQSETSLAEAPPPPPAPAAAQPMEMEMDEVASQKAAAAPAKKPQAMRSISKMHKGEEGKMGLRSRSEYLSNAAPSRPRNLAALAAVAVTGGATRYELPNPVTVPNGSATMLLLLDKEVPGESSFLFAPDPGVPDSAAHPFRVARFTNQTGGLLERGPLAFFGEGGFLGQGVIDGLPAGASATVPFALEQSLAVERNTEYIQEGSTLYQIEMSQLIVKRQVGPRTRYTLKSGNSRSAKLWIKHPRQAGSKLIGPPKNTEDNLGTASALVPVQLAPQATATLVLDERQGQQQAVDWLSPLAEEAVKGYLNAPDADKASAVALKTAFALRNDWKKLTDETNRLRTEQQELERSTEETRDNIKAIEKNKAADDLRKTLTTRLAKASARLDVVVKRLIEVDLQVKEVELRFREAIKEVHIAARP
;
A
#
# COMPACT_ATOMS: atom_id res chain seq x y z
N MET A 1 -70.93 41.82 38.79
CA MET A 1 -70.67 40.50 39.43
C MET A 1 -70.26 39.54 38.33
N ARG A 2 -68.97 39.17 38.28
CA ARG A 2 -68.36 37.93 37.81
C ARG A 2 -66.88 38.22 37.59
N HIS A 3 -66.07 37.68 38.49
CA HIS A 3 -64.60 37.73 38.45
C HIS A 3 -64.09 36.78 37.39
N HIS A 4 -63.19 37.24 36.50
CA HIS A 4 -62.34 36.39 35.68
C HIS A 4 -60.90 36.47 36.18
N ALA A 5 -60.43 35.41 36.83
CA ALA A 5 -59.06 35.23 37.19
C ALA A 5 -58.24 34.77 35.92
N LEU A 6 -57.27 35.60 35.53
CA LEU A 6 -56.28 35.25 34.51
C LEU A 6 -55.14 34.47 35.15
N LEU A 7 -55.03 33.19 34.79
CA LEU A 7 -53.89 32.33 35.13
C LEU A 7 -52.75 32.63 34.14
N ALA A 8 -51.70 33.30 34.58
CA ALA A 8 -50.48 33.45 33.77
C ALA A 8 -49.61 32.19 33.90
N LEU A 9 -49.53 31.38 32.83
CA LEU A 9 -48.63 30.24 32.71
C LEU A 9 -47.24 30.75 32.35
N GLY A 10 -46.32 30.77 33.33
CA GLY A 10 -44.90 31.07 33.11
C GLY A 10 -44.21 29.90 32.38
N LEU A 11 -43.88 30.11 31.11
CA LEU A 11 -43.06 29.19 30.32
C LEU A 11 -41.59 29.41 30.71
N ALA A 12 -41.07 28.59 31.62
CA ALA A 12 -39.65 28.55 31.94
C ALA A 12 -38.89 27.92 30.79
N SER A 13 -38.27 28.74 29.95
CA SER A 13 -37.33 28.29 28.92
C SER A 13 -36.08 27.69 29.56
N LEU A 14 -35.99 26.38 29.61
CA LEU A 14 -34.75 25.63 29.87
C LEU A 14 -33.79 25.88 28.70
N LEU A 15 -32.91 26.86 28.85
CA LEU A 15 -31.73 26.98 27.98
C LEU A 15 -30.80 25.82 28.31
N PRO A 16 -30.35 25.03 27.34
CA PRO A 16 -29.29 24.05 27.57
C PRO A 16 -28.03 24.82 27.94
N ALA A 17 -27.49 24.54 29.13
CA ALA A 17 -26.17 25.01 29.52
C ALA A 17 -25.15 24.33 28.55
N SER A 18 -24.80 25.04 27.51
CA SER A 18 -23.65 24.69 26.65
C SER A 18 -22.42 24.73 27.55
N CYS A 19 -21.74 23.61 27.71
CA CYS A 19 -20.41 23.62 28.30
C CYS A 19 -19.50 24.40 27.34
N ALA A 20 -19.40 25.70 27.54
CA ALA A 20 -18.45 26.54 26.84
C ALA A 20 -17.05 26.13 27.28
N THR A 21 -16.30 25.53 26.38
CA THR A 21 -14.87 25.31 26.58
C THR A 21 -14.17 26.65 26.47
N SER A 22 -13.38 27.02 27.48
CA SER A 22 -12.56 28.26 27.44
C SER A 22 -11.53 28.16 26.31
N PRO A 23 -11.18 29.27 25.65
CA PRO A 23 -10.13 29.27 24.64
C PRO A 23 -8.78 28.84 25.25
N PRO A 24 -7.86 28.25 24.42
CA PRO A 24 -6.53 27.83 24.88
C PRO A 24 -5.72 29.01 25.43
N VAL A 25 -5.93 30.21 24.88
CA VAL A 25 -5.27 31.45 25.33
C VAL A 25 -6.28 32.61 25.26
N GLU A 26 -6.48 33.24 26.38
CA GLU A 26 -7.26 34.47 26.48
C GLU A 26 -6.35 35.66 26.81
N VAL A 27 -6.53 36.77 26.14
CA VAL A 27 -5.78 38.00 26.38
C VAL A 27 -6.63 39.21 26.08
N ASP A 28 -6.59 40.20 26.96
CA ASP A 28 -7.32 41.44 26.77
C ASP A 28 -6.55 42.41 25.85
N GLY A 29 -7.25 43.02 24.90
CA GLY A 29 -6.67 44.00 23.99
C GLY A 29 -6.02 43.43 22.72
N LEU A 30 -5.77 42.12 22.65
CA LEU A 30 -5.16 41.48 21.47
C LEU A 30 -6.17 40.59 20.72
N ALA A 31 -6.64 41.08 19.58
CA ALA A 31 -7.59 40.32 18.74
C ALA A 31 -6.91 39.25 17.90
N LEU A 32 -7.55 38.08 17.74
CA LEU A 32 -7.09 37.05 16.85
C LEU A 32 -7.15 37.51 15.39
N LYS A 33 -6.02 37.58 14.70
CA LYS A 33 -5.89 38.10 13.33
C LYS A 33 -5.55 37.04 12.31
N ARG A 34 -4.80 36.00 12.71
CA ARG A 34 -4.37 34.96 11.81
C ARG A 34 -4.37 33.59 12.49
N VAL A 35 -4.80 32.59 11.75
CA VAL A 35 -4.71 31.17 12.13
C VAL A 35 -4.10 30.38 10.98
N VAL A 36 -3.10 29.55 11.29
CA VAL A 36 -2.46 28.63 10.33
C VAL A 36 -2.64 27.23 10.87
N ILE A 37 -3.41 26.38 10.16
CA ILE A 37 -3.72 25.02 10.60
C ILE A 37 -2.86 24.02 9.85
N TYR A 38 -2.19 23.15 10.58
CA TYR A 38 -1.32 22.10 10.06
C TYR A 38 -1.99 20.72 10.10
N ARG A 39 -1.29 19.70 9.57
CA ARG A 39 -1.78 18.32 9.50
C ARG A 39 -1.37 17.44 10.70
N ASN A 40 -0.61 17.96 11.64
CA ASN A 40 -0.10 17.27 12.83
C ASN A 40 -0.89 17.56 14.12
N GLY A 41 -2.07 18.18 14.03
CA GLY A 41 -2.92 18.41 15.21
C GLY A 41 -2.63 19.72 15.94
N VAL A 42 -1.84 20.61 15.34
CA VAL A 42 -1.57 21.95 15.91
C VAL A 42 -1.96 23.06 14.94
N ALA A 43 -2.22 24.25 15.48
CA ALA A 43 -2.35 25.48 14.72
C ALA A 43 -1.50 26.59 15.32
N TYR A 44 -0.98 27.46 14.47
CA TYR A 44 -0.34 28.70 14.86
C TYR A 44 -1.38 29.81 14.90
N PHE A 45 -1.45 30.49 16.02
CA PHE A 45 -2.34 31.63 16.29
C PHE A 45 -1.53 32.90 16.36
N GLU A 46 -2.01 33.97 15.74
CA GLU A 46 -1.40 35.29 15.77
C GLU A 46 -2.44 36.31 16.19
N ARG A 47 -2.13 37.02 17.27
CA ARG A 47 -2.97 38.08 17.85
C ARG A 47 -2.29 39.42 17.68
N GLU A 48 -3.06 40.43 17.34
CA GLU A 48 -2.54 41.79 17.18
C GLU A 48 -3.44 42.78 17.90
N GLY A 49 -2.84 43.85 18.47
CA GLY A 49 -3.58 44.91 19.08
C GLY A 49 -2.69 45.94 19.78
N ARG A 50 -3.34 47.02 20.23
CA ARG A 50 -2.71 48.04 21.05
C ARG A 50 -3.04 47.80 22.51
N VAL A 51 -2.03 47.80 23.35
CA VAL A 51 -2.14 47.59 24.79
C VAL A 51 -1.47 48.75 25.53
N SER A 52 -2.13 49.27 26.56
CA SER A 52 -1.58 50.31 27.42
C SER A 52 -1.13 49.70 28.75
N GLY A 53 0.01 50.16 29.26
CA GLY A 53 0.61 49.69 30.51
C GLY A 53 1.90 48.88 30.30
N ASP A 54 2.54 48.55 31.39
CA ASP A 54 3.83 47.86 31.46
C ASP A 54 3.70 46.32 31.52
N LYS A 55 2.46 45.79 31.47
CA LYS A 55 2.17 44.34 31.61
C LYS A 55 1.02 43.92 30.75
N VAL A 56 1.15 42.73 30.18
CA VAL A 56 0.09 42.00 29.46
C VAL A 56 -0.08 40.61 30.07
N SER A 57 -1.31 40.28 30.41
CA SER A 57 -1.63 38.98 31.01
C SER A 57 -2.32 38.07 29.97
N PHE A 58 -1.78 36.87 29.82
CA PHE A 58 -2.35 35.80 29.02
C PHE A 58 -2.91 34.74 29.96
N ARG A 59 -4.16 34.35 29.77
CA ARG A 59 -4.76 33.20 30.45
C ARG A 59 -4.69 31.99 29.53
N VAL A 60 -3.85 31.05 29.88
CA VAL A 60 -3.55 29.87 29.07
C VAL A 60 -4.10 28.64 29.79
N ARG A 61 -4.71 27.71 29.05
CA ARG A 61 -5.12 26.42 29.64
C ARG A 61 -3.90 25.65 30.13
N GLY A 62 -4.02 24.98 31.28
CA GLY A 62 -2.91 24.25 31.91
C GLY A 62 -2.29 23.18 31.00
N ASP A 63 -3.09 22.53 30.15
CA ASP A 63 -2.62 21.54 29.17
C ASP A 63 -1.88 22.16 27.96
N GLU A 64 -2.00 23.45 27.72
CA GLU A 64 -1.39 24.19 26.61
C GLU A 64 -0.20 25.07 27.02
N VAL A 65 0.07 25.19 28.32
CA VAL A 65 1.13 26.11 28.82
C VAL A 65 2.50 25.73 28.27
N GLY A 66 2.81 24.44 28.19
CA GLY A 66 4.07 23.94 27.63
C GLY A 66 4.26 24.34 26.16
N ASP A 67 3.25 24.11 25.35
CA ASP A 67 3.27 24.42 23.90
C ASP A 67 3.26 25.95 23.68
N PHE A 68 2.49 26.67 24.47
CA PHE A 68 2.47 28.14 24.47
C PHE A 68 3.86 28.71 24.74
N LEU A 69 4.52 28.30 25.83
CA LEU A 69 5.84 28.82 26.20
C LEU A 69 6.93 28.41 25.20
N ALA A 70 6.86 27.21 24.66
CA ALA A 70 7.84 26.74 23.68
C ALA A 70 7.76 27.46 22.34
N SER A 71 6.59 28.02 22.00
CA SER A 71 6.32 28.65 20.70
C SER A 71 6.03 30.14 20.78
N PHE A 72 5.95 30.69 21.97
CA PHE A 72 5.59 32.09 22.23
C PHE A 72 6.57 33.06 21.58
N ALA A 73 6.06 33.86 20.67
CA ALA A 73 6.82 34.85 19.94
C ALA A 73 6.11 36.21 20.03
N VAL A 74 6.85 37.25 20.35
CA VAL A 74 6.32 38.62 20.46
C VAL A 74 7.09 39.53 19.53
N MET A 75 6.36 40.32 18.76
CA MET A 75 6.88 41.39 17.94
C MET A 75 6.19 42.69 18.30
N GLU A 76 6.95 43.73 18.57
CA GLU A 76 6.44 45.05 18.81
C GLU A 76 6.80 46.00 17.67
N LYS A 77 5.81 46.75 17.20
CA LYS A 77 5.97 47.70 16.08
C LYS A 77 6.45 49.08 16.52
N GLY A 78 6.48 49.37 17.80
CA GLY A 78 6.77 50.69 18.38
C GLY A 78 8.19 50.91 18.90
N GLY A 79 9.08 49.92 18.87
CA GLY A 79 10.48 50.05 19.30
C GLY A 79 10.72 49.87 20.82
N SER A 80 9.70 49.53 21.62
CA SER A 80 9.87 49.02 22.99
C SER A 80 10.23 47.53 22.97
N SER A 81 10.67 46.97 24.09
CA SER A 81 11.11 45.59 24.18
C SER A 81 10.37 44.82 25.26
N VAL A 82 10.20 43.51 25.04
CA VAL A 82 9.74 42.59 26.08
C VAL A 82 10.88 42.35 27.05
N ARG A 83 10.66 42.61 28.35
CA ARG A 83 11.68 42.40 29.38
C ARG A 83 11.67 40.98 29.91
N ALA A 84 10.50 40.46 30.25
CA ALA A 84 10.37 39.11 30.83
C ALA A 84 8.94 38.58 30.61
N ALA A 85 8.82 37.26 30.67
CA ALA A 85 7.52 36.60 30.81
C ALA A 85 7.60 35.66 32.02
N SER A 86 6.68 35.88 32.99
CA SER A 86 6.56 35.04 34.18
C SER A 86 5.31 34.18 34.12
N PHE A 87 5.43 32.97 34.59
CA PHE A 87 4.33 31.99 34.62
C PHE A 87 4.37 31.19 35.92
N PRO A 88 3.20 30.74 36.43
CA PRO A 88 3.14 29.93 37.63
C PRO A 88 3.74 28.53 37.37
N LEU A 89 4.50 28.04 38.36
CA LEU A 89 5.02 26.69 38.32
C LEU A 89 4.03 25.76 39.02
N HIS A 90 3.60 24.69 38.34
CA HIS A 90 2.87 23.58 38.97
C HIS A 90 3.81 22.81 39.91
N ARG A 91 3.45 22.75 41.20
CA ARG A 91 4.04 21.79 42.14
C ARG A 91 3.07 20.63 42.31
N GLU A 92 3.59 19.40 42.28
CA GLU A 92 2.80 18.18 42.54
C GLU A 92 2.13 18.21 43.95
N GLU A 93 2.58 19.07 44.87
CA GLU A 93 2.07 19.20 46.21
C GLU A 93 0.73 19.97 46.33
N ASP A 94 0.25 20.62 45.26
CA ASP A 94 -1.01 21.36 45.26
C ASP A 94 -2.27 20.47 45.07
N VAL A 95 -2.11 19.15 45.02
CA VAL A 95 -3.21 18.20 45.13
C VAL A 95 -3.51 18.00 46.63
N GLU A 96 -4.22 18.93 47.26
CA GLU A 96 -4.75 18.67 48.59
C GLU A 96 -5.56 17.37 48.60
N PRO A 97 -5.22 16.38 49.46
CA PRO A 97 -6.06 15.22 49.64
C PRO A 97 -7.42 15.68 50.15
N ALA A 98 -8.48 15.32 49.45
CA ALA A 98 -9.84 15.69 49.82
C ALA A 98 -10.08 15.42 51.32
N PRO A 99 -10.48 16.40 52.14
CA PRO A 99 -10.76 16.17 53.56
C PRO A 99 -12.02 15.30 53.68
N ASP A 100 -11.78 14.09 54.17
CA ASP A 100 -12.84 13.17 54.59
C ASP A 100 -13.51 13.74 55.84
N LYS A 101 -14.58 14.53 55.68
CA LYS A 101 -15.55 14.80 56.75
C LYS A 101 -16.90 15.24 56.15
N GLY A 102 -17.89 14.41 56.46
CA GLY A 102 -19.28 14.62 56.10
C GLY A 102 -19.83 16.01 56.44
N GLY A 103 -20.31 16.66 55.41
CA GLY A 103 -21.07 17.88 55.48
C GLY A 103 -21.52 18.27 54.09
N ALA A 104 -22.82 18.19 53.83
CA ALA A 104 -23.45 18.52 52.55
C ALA A 104 -23.04 19.91 52.09
N LYS A 105 -22.13 20.01 51.12
CA LYS A 105 -21.87 21.21 50.32
C LYS A 105 -22.18 20.92 48.86
N LYS A 106 -22.99 21.81 48.33
CA LYS A 106 -23.49 21.89 46.96
C LYS A 106 -22.47 21.49 45.91
N ASN A 107 -22.92 20.71 44.93
CA ASN A 107 -22.33 20.26 43.69
C ASN A 107 -21.36 21.28 43.05
N ALA A 108 -20.12 21.33 43.48
CA ALA A 108 -19.02 21.80 42.66
C ALA A 108 -18.52 20.59 41.90
N VAL A 109 -18.80 20.50 40.62
CA VAL A 109 -18.17 19.51 39.71
C VAL A 109 -16.66 19.73 39.83
N PRO A 110 -15.85 18.73 40.17
CA PRO A 110 -14.39 18.88 40.16
C PRO A 110 -13.97 19.34 38.77
N GLN A 111 -13.45 20.56 38.68
CA GLN A 111 -12.87 21.02 37.42
C GLN A 111 -11.61 20.19 37.19
N ASP A 112 -11.54 19.54 36.02
CA ASP A 112 -10.36 18.84 35.55
C ASP A 112 -9.16 19.80 35.62
N PRO A 113 -8.09 19.49 36.40
CA PRO A 113 -6.94 20.37 36.58
C PRO A 113 -6.33 20.83 35.25
N LYS A 114 -6.39 19.97 34.21
CA LYS A 114 -5.89 20.26 32.86
C LYS A 114 -6.66 21.36 32.13
N LYS A 115 -7.89 21.65 32.55
CA LYS A 115 -8.74 22.70 31.94
C LYS A 115 -8.71 24.01 32.73
N ARG A 116 -7.92 24.08 33.78
CA ARG A 116 -7.75 25.31 34.56
C ARG A 116 -6.93 26.31 33.74
N LEU A 117 -7.32 27.61 33.82
CA LEU A 117 -6.57 28.68 33.18
C LEU A 117 -5.42 29.12 34.08
N GLU A 118 -4.22 29.10 33.55
CA GLU A 118 -3.01 29.62 34.17
C GLU A 118 -2.67 30.99 33.60
N THR A 119 -2.12 31.88 34.44
CA THR A 119 -1.82 33.25 34.01
C THR A 119 -0.33 33.41 33.70
N VAL A 120 0.00 33.68 32.45
CA VAL A 120 1.33 34.10 32.01
C VAL A 120 1.34 35.63 31.95
N VAL A 121 2.24 36.28 32.68
CA VAL A 121 2.39 37.73 32.68
C VAL A 121 3.63 38.13 31.92
N MET A 122 3.47 38.95 30.90
CA MET A 122 4.54 39.55 30.13
C MET A 122 4.79 40.99 30.60
N GLU A 123 6.02 41.31 30.96
CA GLU A 123 6.47 42.64 31.34
C GLU A 123 7.07 43.38 30.14
N LEU A 124 6.62 44.59 29.91
CA LEU A 124 6.99 45.43 28.78
C LEU A 124 7.73 46.68 29.24
N ASP A 125 8.40 47.35 28.30
CA ASP A 125 9.13 48.58 28.53
C ASP A 125 8.39 49.78 27.90
N GLY A 126 7.80 50.62 28.69
CA GLY A 126 7.01 51.74 28.21
C GLY A 126 5.54 51.69 28.68
N SER A 127 4.67 52.47 28.05
CA SER A 127 3.25 52.58 28.45
C SER A 127 2.25 52.33 27.30
N GLU A 128 2.67 52.36 26.07
CA GLU A 128 1.84 52.14 24.87
C GLU A 128 2.54 51.17 23.93
N HIS A 129 1.88 50.08 23.57
CA HIS A 129 2.46 48.98 22.81
C HIS A 129 1.56 48.58 21.64
N ASP A 130 2.13 48.42 20.44
CA ASP A 130 1.48 47.82 19.28
C ASP A 130 2.08 46.42 19.08
N LEU A 131 1.43 45.41 19.62
CA LEU A 131 1.94 44.06 19.73
C LEU A 131 1.37 43.13 18.67
N ALA A 132 2.24 42.25 18.16
CA ALA A 132 1.86 41.03 17.47
C ALA A 132 2.42 39.82 18.24
N VAL A 133 1.54 38.94 18.68
CA VAL A 133 1.88 37.79 19.51
C VAL A 133 1.49 36.50 18.77
N GLY A 134 2.47 35.64 18.58
CA GLY A 134 2.30 34.33 17.96
C GLY A 134 2.53 33.19 18.94
N TYR A 135 1.75 32.12 18.83
CA TYR A 135 1.92 30.87 19.60
C TYR A 135 1.28 29.70 18.89
N ILE A 136 1.68 28.48 19.29
CA ILE A 136 1.09 27.21 18.82
C ILE A 136 0.18 26.66 19.92
N ALA A 137 -0.95 26.10 19.52
CA ALA A 137 -1.87 25.36 20.38
C ALA A 137 -2.48 24.19 19.61
N GLU A 138 -3.02 23.22 20.37
CA GLU A 138 -3.73 22.08 19.76
C GLU A 138 -4.94 22.54 18.95
N ALA A 139 -5.09 21.99 17.77
CA ALA A 139 -6.21 22.26 16.88
C ALA A 139 -6.58 21.03 16.06
N PRO A 140 -7.88 20.84 15.75
CA PRO A 140 -8.29 19.78 14.84
C PRO A 140 -7.63 19.91 13.48
N VAL A 141 -7.19 18.80 12.93
CA VAL A 141 -6.61 18.75 11.58
C VAL A 141 -7.63 19.18 10.54
N TRP A 142 -7.26 20.04 9.62
CA TRP A 142 -8.11 20.32 8.47
C TRP A 142 -8.18 19.12 7.53
N ARG A 143 -9.31 18.96 6.83
CA ARG A 143 -9.54 17.82 5.92
C ARG A 143 -9.86 18.31 4.53
N PRO A 144 -9.15 17.84 3.49
CA PRO A 144 -9.50 18.14 2.13
C PRO A 144 -10.72 17.33 1.69
N SER A 145 -11.53 17.94 0.81
CA SER A 145 -12.61 17.30 0.09
C SER A 145 -12.60 17.84 -1.34
N TYR A 146 -12.68 16.96 -2.32
CA TYR A 146 -12.55 17.31 -3.73
C TYR A 146 -13.86 17.13 -4.45
N ARG A 147 -14.08 17.96 -5.46
CA ARG A 147 -15.17 17.80 -6.42
C ARG A 147 -14.60 17.89 -7.82
N LEU A 148 -14.98 16.95 -8.66
CA LEU A 148 -14.54 16.87 -10.02
C LEU A 148 -15.78 16.91 -10.93
N VAL A 149 -15.90 17.96 -11.74
CA VAL A 149 -16.94 18.06 -12.74
C VAL A 149 -16.34 17.60 -14.06
N LEU A 150 -16.90 16.51 -14.61
CA LEU A 150 -16.44 15.90 -15.84
C LEU A 150 -17.16 16.55 -17.03
N GLU A 151 -16.43 17.26 -17.86
CA GLU A 151 -16.85 17.76 -19.16
C GLU A 151 -16.15 16.94 -20.26
N LYS A 152 -16.55 17.07 -21.52
CA LYS A 152 -16.11 16.16 -22.60
C LYS A 152 -14.58 16.05 -22.76
N GLU A 153 -13.83 17.15 -22.58
CA GLU A 153 -12.36 17.19 -22.79
C GLU A 153 -11.62 17.86 -21.63
N LYS A 154 -12.34 18.35 -20.63
CA LYS A 154 -11.81 19.13 -19.55
C LYS A 154 -12.46 18.69 -18.25
N VAL A 155 -11.72 18.87 -17.19
CA VAL A 155 -12.15 18.52 -15.86
C VAL A 155 -12.02 19.74 -14.96
N HIS A 156 -13.11 20.12 -14.32
CA HIS A 156 -13.12 21.15 -13.29
C HIS A 156 -12.84 20.54 -11.93
N LEU A 157 -11.73 20.90 -11.33
CA LEU A 157 -11.32 20.46 -10.00
C LEU A 157 -11.58 21.55 -8.97
N GLN A 158 -12.41 21.26 -7.98
CA GLN A 158 -12.61 22.08 -6.80
C GLN A 158 -11.97 21.42 -5.58
N VAL A 159 -11.13 22.16 -4.88
CA VAL A 159 -10.50 21.75 -3.63
C VAL A 159 -11.15 22.49 -2.48
N TRP A 160 -11.73 21.75 -1.55
CA TRP A 160 -12.39 22.27 -0.37
C TRP A 160 -11.61 21.88 0.89
N GLY A 161 -11.44 22.80 1.80
CA GLY A 161 -10.89 22.57 3.13
C GLY A 161 -12.00 22.57 4.18
N ILE A 162 -12.14 21.47 4.92
CA ILE A 162 -13.03 21.38 6.07
C ILE A 162 -12.21 21.74 7.29
N VAL A 163 -12.55 22.87 7.92
CA VAL A 163 -11.88 23.41 9.10
C VAL A 163 -12.85 23.34 10.27
N GLN A 164 -12.37 22.84 11.40
CA GLN A 164 -13.12 22.76 12.65
C GLN A 164 -12.51 23.73 13.66
N ASN A 165 -13.34 24.57 14.26
CA ASN A 165 -12.93 25.46 15.33
C ASN A 165 -13.41 24.91 16.68
N LEU A 166 -12.49 24.37 17.46
CA LEU A 166 -12.73 23.93 18.85
C LEU A 166 -11.88 24.72 19.84
N SER A 167 -11.41 25.92 19.44
CA SER A 167 -10.50 26.74 20.24
C SER A 167 -11.15 27.44 21.42
N GLY A 168 -12.48 27.33 21.61
CA GLY A 168 -13.18 28.01 22.68
C GLY A 168 -13.60 29.45 22.36
N GLU A 169 -13.11 30.05 21.26
CA GLU A 169 -13.46 31.39 20.81
C GLU A 169 -13.89 31.40 19.33
N ASP A 170 -14.71 32.38 18.96
CA ASP A 170 -15.07 32.62 17.56
C ASP A 170 -13.89 33.24 16.81
N TRP A 171 -13.49 32.65 15.68
CA TRP A 171 -12.56 33.31 14.78
C TRP A 171 -13.31 34.31 13.90
N ARG A 172 -13.30 35.57 14.30
CA ARG A 172 -14.04 36.64 13.62
C ARG A 172 -13.11 37.45 12.73
N ASN A 173 -13.42 37.54 11.44
CA ASN A 173 -12.63 38.32 10.48
C ASN A 173 -11.13 37.95 10.52
N THR A 174 -10.83 36.65 10.56
CA THR A 174 -9.49 36.10 10.78
C THR A 174 -8.89 35.65 9.45
N ARG A 175 -7.62 35.96 9.21
CA ARG A 175 -6.86 35.43 8.07
C ARG A 175 -6.57 33.95 8.32
N LEU A 176 -7.05 33.10 7.45
CA LEU A 176 -6.89 31.66 7.58
C LEU A 176 -5.96 31.10 6.50
N THR A 177 -5.02 30.29 6.95
CA THR A 177 -4.14 29.51 6.09
C THR A 177 -4.25 28.05 6.49
N VAL A 178 -4.39 27.13 5.53
CA VAL A 178 -4.29 25.69 5.77
C VAL A 178 -3.06 25.15 5.06
N VAL A 179 -2.31 24.29 5.73
CA VAL A 179 -1.02 23.78 5.27
C VAL A 179 -1.11 22.28 5.09
N ALA A 180 -0.80 21.82 3.88
CA ALA A 180 -0.69 20.41 3.54
C ALA A 180 0.72 19.90 3.90
N ASP A 181 1.02 19.93 5.19
CA ASP A 181 2.27 19.45 5.77
C ASP A 181 2.09 19.25 7.28
N ALA A 182 2.99 18.50 7.88
CA ALA A 182 3.04 18.22 9.30
C ALA A 182 4.43 18.62 9.84
N PRO A 183 4.65 19.90 10.19
CA PRO A 183 5.89 20.32 10.81
C PRO A 183 6.11 19.56 12.11
N LEU A 184 7.37 19.36 12.50
CA LEU A 184 7.68 18.79 13.81
C LEU A 184 7.21 19.76 14.89
N ALA A 185 6.26 19.35 15.70
CA ALA A 185 5.86 20.04 16.91
C ALA A 185 6.09 19.08 18.08
N LEU A 186 6.95 19.48 18.99
CA LEU A 186 7.32 18.67 20.16
C LEU A 186 6.51 19.20 21.35
N GLN A 187 5.75 18.31 21.98
CA GLN A 187 5.09 18.65 23.24
C GLN A 187 6.14 18.71 24.35
N THR A 188 6.16 19.82 25.08
CA THR A 188 7.11 20.08 26.15
C THR A 188 6.38 20.43 27.45
N GLN A 189 6.93 20.03 28.59
CA GLN A 189 6.40 20.37 29.92
C GLN A 189 7.32 21.40 30.57
N LEU A 190 7.40 22.60 29.98
CA LEU A 190 8.24 23.68 30.48
C LEU A 190 7.73 24.27 31.81
N GLU A 191 6.46 24.09 32.12
CA GLU A 191 5.82 24.48 33.36
C GLU A 191 6.19 23.59 34.56
N THR A 192 6.69 22.38 34.29
CA THR A 192 7.06 21.44 35.35
C THR A 192 8.53 21.61 35.72
N PRO A 193 8.86 22.01 36.96
CA PRO A 193 10.26 22.16 37.37
C PRO A 193 10.98 20.79 37.43
N VAL A 194 12.05 20.67 36.70
CA VAL A 194 12.94 19.50 36.76
C VAL A 194 14.07 19.77 37.74
N ILE A 195 14.04 19.10 38.90
CA ILE A 195 15.12 19.19 39.88
C ILE A 195 16.05 17.98 39.72
N PRO A 196 17.24 18.13 39.12
CA PRO A 196 18.21 17.03 39.03
C PRO A 196 18.59 16.50 40.39
N GLY A 197 18.65 15.18 40.57
CA GLY A 197 19.15 14.57 41.79
C GLY A 197 20.57 15.03 42.10
N ARG A 198 20.80 15.55 43.31
CA ARG A 198 22.17 15.90 43.75
C ARG A 198 22.91 14.64 44.22
N PRO A 199 24.19 14.49 43.90
CA PRO A 199 24.98 13.41 44.46
C PRO A 199 25.03 13.53 46.00
N ILE A 200 24.70 12.46 46.69
CA ILE A 200 24.75 12.39 48.14
C ILE A 200 26.20 12.09 48.55
N LEU A 201 26.80 12.98 49.30
CA LEU A 201 28.12 12.69 49.92
C LEU A 201 27.87 11.75 51.09
N VAL A 202 28.18 10.47 50.94
CA VAL A 202 28.16 9.52 52.03
C VAL A 202 29.55 9.60 52.68
N GLU A 203 29.62 9.92 53.99
CA GLU A 203 30.88 9.87 54.76
C GLU A 203 31.34 8.40 54.80
N GLY A 204 32.31 8.08 54.01
CA GLY A 204 32.91 6.75 53.91
C GLY A 204 33.09 6.29 52.47
N ASN A 205 34.20 6.69 51.88
CA ASN A 205 34.80 6.17 50.64
C ASN A 205 33.96 6.09 49.35
N GLU A 206 34.44 6.83 48.37
CA GLU A 206 34.15 6.87 46.94
C GLU A 206 33.11 7.89 46.48
N VAL A 207 33.64 9.02 46.08
CA VAL A 207 32.91 9.99 45.24
C VAL A 207 32.80 9.43 43.82
N MET A 208 31.69 8.81 43.47
CA MET A 208 31.35 8.57 42.06
C MET A 208 30.76 9.83 41.47
N ALA A 209 31.60 10.70 40.95
CA ALA A 209 31.13 11.77 40.07
C ALA A 209 30.83 11.18 38.70
N VAL A 210 29.56 10.97 38.37
CA VAL A 210 29.13 10.78 37.00
C VAL A 210 29.18 12.14 36.30
N VAL A 211 30.26 12.36 35.56
CA VAL A 211 30.38 13.54 34.69
C VAL A 211 29.43 13.31 33.51
N PRO A 212 28.43 14.14 33.25
CA PRO A 212 27.65 14.05 32.03
C PRO A 212 28.60 14.24 30.85
N GLN A 213 28.69 13.25 29.98
CA GLN A 213 29.38 13.42 28.70
C GLN A 213 28.49 14.28 27.81
N SER A 214 28.87 15.52 27.63
CA SER A 214 28.32 16.34 26.57
C SER A 214 28.93 15.87 25.27
N GLU A 215 28.11 15.26 24.38
CA GLU A 215 28.49 15.01 23.01
C GLU A 215 28.59 16.36 22.28
N THR A 216 29.78 16.94 22.27
CA THR A 216 30.08 18.03 21.34
C THR A 216 30.50 17.44 20.00
N SER A 217 30.03 18.00 18.90
CA SER A 217 30.32 17.60 17.52
C SER A 217 31.82 17.67 17.10
N LEU A 218 32.72 17.79 18.05
CA LEU A 218 34.19 17.81 17.88
C LEU A 218 34.89 16.58 18.47
N ALA A 219 34.18 15.60 19.03
CA ALA A 219 34.77 14.34 19.43
C ALA A 219 34.92 13.45 18.19
N GLU A 220 36.18 13.17 17.84
CA GLU A 220 36.52 12.19 16.79
C GLU A 220 35.87 10.84 17.15
N ALA A 221 35.13 10.26 16.21
CA ALA A 221 34.46 8.99 16.45
C ALA A 221 35.47 7.91 16.88
N PRO A 222 35.15 7.09 17.89
CA PRO A 222 36.04 5.99 18.26
C PRO A 222 36.23 5.05 17.07
N PRO A 223 37.42 4.48 16.88
CA PRO A 223 37.66 3.56 15.78
C PRO A 223 36.68 2.39 15.84
N PRO A 224 36.19 1.91 14.68
CA PRO A 224 35.26 0.81 14.65
C PRO A 224 35.83 -0.42 15.34
N PRO A 225 35.02 -1.20 16.08
CA PRO A 225 35.50 -2.42 16.72
C PRO A 225 36.09 -3.36 15.67
N PRO A 226 37.18 -4.11 16.02
CA PRO A 226 37.80 -5.04 15.09
C PRO A 226 36.75 -6.06 14.62
N ALA A 227 36.75 -6.33 13.31
CA ALA A 227 35.86 -7.31 12.70
C ALA A 227 35.98 -8.65 13.45
N PRO A 228 34.87 -9.34 13.74
CA PRO A 228 34.91 -10.65 14.37
C PRO A 228 35.73 -11.60 13.51
N ALA A 229 36.70 -12.27 14.13
CA ALA A 229 37.51 -13.27 13.47
C ALA A 229 36.60 -14.32 12.83
N ALA A 230 36.89 -14.66 11.57
CA ALA A 230 36.17 -15.67 10.83
C ALA A 230 36.09 -16.97 11.65
N ALA A 231 34.88 -17.39 11.97
CA ALA A 231 34.62 -18.65 12.63
C ALA A 231 35.09 -19.78 11.72
N GLN A 232 35.99 -20.60 12.24
CA GLN A 232 36.38 -21.86 11.61
C GLN A 232 35.18 -22.80 11.58
N PRO A 233 34.98 -23.63 10.54
CA PRO A 233 33.87 -24.56 10.48
C PRO A 233 34.02 -25.61 11.59
N MET A 234 33.10 -25.64 12.52
CA MET A 234 32.91 -26.75 13.45
C MET A 234 32.22 -27.88 12.68
N GLU A 235 32.90 -29.03 12.61
CA GLU A 235 32.31 -30.32 12.25
C GLU A 235 31.19 -30.63 13.27
N MET A 236 29.93 -30.76 12.77
CA MET A 236 28.82 -31.22 13.58
C MET A 236 28.79 -32.74 13.57
N GLU A 237 29.16 -33.34 14.69
CA GLU A 237 28.75 -34.70 15.04
C GLU A 237 27.22 -34.76 15.17
N MET A 238 26.64 -35.68 14.44
CA MET A 238 25.22 -36.00 14.52
C MET A 238 24.98 -36.87 15.76
N ASP A 239 24.41 -36.27 16.80
CA ASP A 239 23.79 -37.03 17.87
C ASP A 239 22.28 -37.12 17.68
N GLU A 240 21.85 -38.36 17.65
CA GLU A 240 20.48 -38.84 17.50
C GLU A 240 19.72 -38.65 18.80
N VAL A 241 18.76 -37.69 18.88
CA VAL A 241 17.87 -37.55 20.05
C VAL A 241 16.40 -37.53 19.62
N ALA A 242 15.81 -38.67 19.91
CA ALA A 242 14.41 -38.94 20.26
C ALA A 242 13.33 -37.86 20.06
N SER A 243 12.37 -38.23 19.25
CA SER A 243 11.03 -37.64 19.13
C SER A 243 10.27 -37.49 20.45
N GLN A 244 9.91 -36.28 20.84
CA GLN A 244 8.82 -36.04 21.79
C GLN A 244 7.64 -35.37 21.07
N LYS A 245 6.53 -36.09 21.09
CA LYS A 245 5.20 -35.66 20.70
C LYS A 245 4.77 -34.45 21.54
N ALA A 246 4.56 -33.30 20.93
CA ALA A 246 3.79 -32.21 21.53
C ALA A 246 2.34 -32.30 21.05
N ALA A 247 1.42 -32.46 21.99
CA ALA A 247 -0.01 -32.54 21.79
C ALA A 247 -0.58 -31.19 21.33
N ALA A 248 -1.38 -31.21 20.27
CA ALA A 248 -2.11 -30.08 19.77
C ALA A 248 -3.27 -29.72 20.70
N ALA A 249 -3.37 -28.47 21.14
CA ALA A 249 -4.54 -27.90 21.79
C ALA A 249 -5.59 -27.50 20.75
N PRO A 250 -6.91 -27.70 21.03
CA PRO A 250 -7.96 -27.49 20.04
C PRO A 250 -8.29 -26.01 19.83
N ALA A 251 -8.40 -25.62 18.58
CA ALA A 251 -8.84 -24.32 18.14
C ALA A 251 -10.31 -24.03 18.51
N LYS A 252 -10.56 -22.92 19.19
CA LYS A 252 -11.90 -22.39 19.47
C LYS A 252 -12.53 -21.84 18.18
N LYS A 253 -13.70 -22.34 17.82
CA LYS A 253 -14.57 -21.84 16.75
C LYS A 253 -15.12 -20.45 17.12
N PRO A 254 -15.26 -19.50 16.17
CA PRO A 254 -15.95 -18.24 16.43
C PRO A 254 -17.47 -18.48 16.51
N GLN A 255 -18.09 -17.97 17.57
CA GLN A 255 -19.54 -17.96 17.73
C GLN A 255 -20.19 -16.94 16.80
N ALA A 256 -21.18 -17.39 16.05
CA ALA A 256 -22.05 -16.56 15.23
C ALA A 256 -22.92 -15.65 16.12
N MET A 257 -22.88 -14.36 15.90
CA MET A 257 -23.82 -13.39 16.47
C MET A 257 -25.19 -13.58 15.84
N ARG A 258 -26.16 -13.98 16.65
CA ARG A 258 -27.57 -14.03 16.30
C ARG A 258 -28.13 -12.61 16.21
N SER A 259 -28.67 -12.26 15.04
CA SER A 259 -29.52 -11.10 14.84
C SER A 259 -30.85 -11.27 15.59
N ILE A 260 -31.15 -10.30 16.46
CA ILE A 260 -32.49 -10.19 17.08
C ILE A 260 -33.28 -9.20 16.24
N SER A 261 -34.17 -9.72 15.39
CA SER A 261 -35.26 -8.96 14.83
C SER A 261 -36.42 -8.94 15.84
N LYS A 262 -36.72 -7.76 16.40
CA LYS A 262 -38.03 -7.53 17.06
C LYS A 262 -38.90 -6.68 16.15
N MET A 263 -39.92 -7.30 15.62
CA MET A 263 -41.08 -6.65 15.02
C MET A 263 -41.74 -5.72 16.03
N HIS A 264 -41.98 -4.48 15.61
CA HIS A 264 -43.07 -3.67 16.15
C HIS A 264 -44.02 -3.33 14.99
N LYS A 265 -45.24 -3.79 15.17
CA LYS A 265 -46.40 -3.55 14.31
C LYS A 265 -47.15 -2.37 14.94
N GLY A 266 -47.40 -1.31 14.18
CA GLY A 266 -48.18 -0.16 14.65
C GLY A 266 -48.36 0.91 13.60
N GLU A 267 -49.54 0.96 13.07
CA GLU A 267 -50.33 2.07 12.53
C GLU A 267 -49.90 2.79 11.26
N GLU A 268 -50.75 2.57 10.26
CA GLU A 268 -50.87 3.29 9.00
C GLU A 268 -51.30 4.74 9.24
N GLY A 269 -50.41 5.69 8.95
CA GLY A 269 -50.71 7.09 8.74
C GLY A 269 -50.42 7.44 7.27
N LYS A 270 -51.45 7.50 6.45
CA LYS A 270 -51.35 8.01 5.07
C LYS A 270 -50.94 9.48 5.11
N MET A 271 -49.68 9.78 4.88
CA MET A 271 -49.20 11.08 4.47
C MET A 271 -48.41 10.94 3.18
N GLY A 272 -48.93 11.58 2.11
CA GLY A 272 -48.41 11.45 0.77
C GLY A 272 -46.93 11.81 0.66
N LEU A 273 -46.11 10.85 0.28
CA LEU A 273 -44.75 11.06 -0.21
C LEU A 273 -44.82 11.83 -1.54
N ARG A 274 -44.84 13.15 -1.50
CA ARG A 274 -44.37 13.94 -2.64
C ARG A 274 -42.86 13.67 -2.75
N SER A 275 -42.50 13.09 -3.86
CA SER A 275 -41.14 12.61 -4.11
C SER A 275 -40.12 13.74 -3.99
N ARG A 276 -39.12 13.55 -3.13
CA ARG A 276 -37.94 14.41 -2.97
C ARG A 276 -37.11 14.55 -4.27
N SER A 277 -37.53 13.87 -5.34
CA SER A 277 -36.89 13.93 -6.65
C SER A 277 -37.24 15.19 -7.44
N GLU A 278 -38.38 15.86 -7.16
CA GLU A 278 -38.75 17.08 -7.86
C GLU A 278 -38.01 18.34 -7.44
N TYR A 279 -37.39 18.34 -6.25
CA TYR A 279 -36.53 19.46 -5.80
C TYR A 279 -35.12 19.43 -6.36
N LEU A 280 -34.66 18.32 -6.90
CA LEU A 280 -33.32 18.18 -7.47
C LEU A 280 -33.27 18.33 -9.00
N SER A 281 -34.41 18.36 -9.68
CA SER A 281 -34.45 18.41 -11.15
C SER A 281 -34.45 19.82 -11.77
N ASN A 282 -34.59 20.88 -10.98
CA ASN A 282 -34.62 22.26 -11.50
C ASN A 282 -33.41 23.13 -11.13
N ALA A 283 -32.39 22.60 -10.44
CA ALA A 283 -31.11 23.25 -10.35
C ALA A 283 -30.19 22.69 -11.46
N ALA A 284 -30.36 23.24 -12.69
CA ALA A 284 -29.24 23.20 -13.61
C ALA A 284 -28.01 23.67 -12.83
N PRO A 285 -26.87 22.94 -12.84
CA PRO A 285 -25.66 23.41 -12.20
C PRO A 285 -25.37 24.79 -12.80
N SER A 286 -25.63 25.85 -12.04
CA SER A 286 -25.19 27.18 -12.40
C SER A 286 -23.69 27.02 -12.61
N ARG A 287 -23.21 27.21 -13.85
CA ARG A 287 -21.79 27.26 -14.15
C ARG A 287 -21.17 28.14 -13.07
N PRO A 288 -20.19 27.64 -12.28
CA PRO A 288 -19.52 28.49 -11.33
C PRO A 288 -19.01 29.68 -12.13
N ARG A 289 -19.51 30.87 -11.81
CA ARG A 289 -18.91 32.10 -12.30
C ARG A 289 -17.46 31.99 -11.91
N ASN A 290 -16.54 32.31 -12.84
CA ASN A 290 -15.09 32.32 -12.63
C ASN A 290 -14.75 32.90 -11.25
N LEU A 291 -14.85 32.08 -10.24
CA LEU A 291 -14.32 32.38 -8.91
C LEU A 291 -12.83 32.12 -9.08
N ALA A 292 -12.07 33.20 -9.29
CA ALA A 292 -10.62 33.19 -9.20
C ALA A 292 -10.25 32.36 -7.94
N ALA A 293 -9.21 31.56 -8.04
CA ALA A 293 -8.73 30.73 -6.93
C ALA A 293 -8.92 31.47 -5.61
N LEU A 294 -9.78 30.94 -4.73
CA LEU A 294 -10.09 31.60 -3.47
C LEU A 294 -8.93 31.56 -2.48
N ALA A 295 -7.92 30.74 -2.77
CA ALA A 295 -6.68 30.70 -2.00
C ALA A 295 -5.47 30.81 -2.92
N ALA A 296 -4.47 31.58 -2.52
CA ALA A 296 -3.17 31.55 -3.12
C ALA A 296 -2.48 30.24 -2.75
N VAL A 297 -2.04 29.48 -3.74
CA VAL A 297 -1.26 28.25 -3.53
C VAL A 297 0.20 28.61 -3.55
N ALA A 298 0.90 28.43 -2.44
CA ALA A 298 2.33 28.62 -2.33
C ALA A 298 3.01 27.33 -1.86
N VAL A 299 4.15 26.99 -2.46
CA VAL A 299 5.01 25.90 -1.99
C VAL A 299 6.23 26.54 -1.34
N THR A 300 6.34 26.38 -0.03
CA THR A 300 7.44 26.93 0.76
C THR A 300 8.09 25.80 1.55
N GLY A 301 9.37 25.52 1.32
CA GLY A 301 10.09 24.44 1.99
C GLY A 301 9.52 23.03 1.74
N GLY A 302 8.88 22.81 0.57
CA GLY A 302 8.22 21.54 0.24
C GLY A 302 6.75 21.44 0.69
N ALA A 303 6.29 22.31 1.59
CA ALA A 303 4.92 22.35 2.06
C ALA A 303 3.99 23.12 1.14
N THR A 304 2.81 22.57 0.83
CA THR A 304 1.76 23.30 0.10
C THR A 304 0.90 24.07 1.08
N ARG A 305 0.82 25.39 0.88
CA ARG A 305 0.01 26.32 1.69
C ARG A 305 -1.13 26.88 0.85
N TYR A 306 -2.33 26.87 1.44
CA TYR A 306 -3.52 27.49 0.86
C TYR A 306 -3.89 28.69 1.75
N GLU A 307 -3.54 29.88 1.27
CA GLU A 307 -3.81 31.14 1.98
C GLU A 307 -5.08 31.78 1.42
N LEU A 308 -6.10 31.92 2.26
CA LEU A 308 -7.33 32.57 1.85
C LEU A 308 -7.12 34.08 1.73
N PRO A 309 -7.49 34.70 0.60
CA PRO A 309 -7.26 36.13 0.36
C PRO A 309 -8.14 37.02 1.23
N ASN A 310 -9.31 36.53 1.62
CA ASN A 310 -10.26 37.25 2.45
C ASN A 310 -10.35 36.62 3.82
N PRO A 311 -10.42 37.47 4.88
CA PRO A 311 -10.67 36.96 6.23
C PRO A 311 -12.00 36.23 6.34
N VAL A 312 -12.03 35.20 7.16
CA VAL A 312 -13.18 34.32 7.37
C VAL A 312 -13.67 34.41 8.82
N THR A 313 -14.93 34.02 9.00
CA THR A 313 -15.50 33.85 10.34
C THR A 313 -15.84 32.38 10.53
N VAL A 314 -15.26 31.77 11.56
CA VAL A 314 -15.51 30.35 11.92
C VAL A 314 -15.95 30.33 13.38
N PRO A 315 -17.26 30.14 13.66
CA PRO A 315 -17.75 30.09 15.02
C PRO A 315 -17.15 28.95 15.82
N ASN A 316 -16.98 29.16 17.12
CA ASN A 316 -16.54 28.12 18.04
C ASN A 316 -17.52 26.93 18.04
N GLY A 317 -17.01 25.72 18.17
CA GLY A 317 -17.81 24.50 18.14
C GLY A 317 -18.38 24.16 16.75
N SER A 318 -17.95 24.83 15.69
CA SER A 318 -18.45 24.63 14.34
C SER A 318 -17.40 24.05 13.35
N ALA A 319 -17.91 23.44 12.28
CA ALA A 319 -17.12 23.08 11.12
C ALA A 319 -17.51 23.96 9.93
N THR A 320 -16.53 24.52 9.26
CA THR A 320 -16.72 25.38 8.09
C THR A 320 -16.03 24.76 6.87
N MET A 321 -16.71 24.77 5.74
CA MET A 321 -16.20 24.28 4.48
C MET A 321 -15.78 25.46 3.60
N LEU A 322 -14.52 25.53 3.27
CA LEU A 322 -13.89 26.65 2.56
C LEU A 322 -13.44 26.17 1.17
N LEU A 323 -13.83 26.90 0.13
CA LEU A 323 -13.32 26.65 -1.22
C LEU A 323 -11.89 27.20 -1.31
N LEU A 324 -10.92 26.31 -1.37
CA LEU A 324 -9.51 26.67 -1.44
C LEU A 324 -9.06 26.95 -2.87
N LEU A 325 -9.53 26.11 -3.81
CA LEU A 325 -9.15 26.21 -5.22
C LEU A 325 -10.30 25.76 -6.11
N ASP A 326 -10.48 26.47 -7.23
CA ASP A 326 -11.35 26.08 -8.35
C ASP A 326 -10.55 26.26 -9.63
N LYS A 327 -10.21 25.15 -10.30
CA LYS A 327 -9.33 25.16 -11.46
C LYS A 327 -9.73 24.13 -12.49
N GLU A 328 -9.66 24.53 -13.75
CA GLU A 328 -9.72 23.62 -14.88
C GLU A 328 -8.37 22.90 -15.02
N VAL A 329 -8.40 21.57 -15.09
CA VAL A 329 -7.23 20.71 -15.23
C VAL A 329 -7.40 19.75 -16.40
N PRO A 330 -6.29 19.32 -17.06
CA PRO A 330 -6.37 18.30 -18.09
C PRO A 330 -6.91 17.01 -17.50
N GLY A 331 -7.89 16.41 -18.16
CA GLY A 331 -8.44 15.14 -17.69
C GLY A 331 -9.49 14.59 -18.64
N GLU A 332 -9.82 13.34 -18.42
CA GLU A 332 -10.81 12.59 -19.23
C GLU A 332 -11.61 11.63 -18.36
N SER A 333 -12.83 11.32 -18.81
CA SER A 333 -13.60 10.18 -18.29
C SER A 333 -13.33 8.97 -19.16
N SER A 334 -12.98 7.85 -18.55
CA SER A 334 -12.66 6.59 -19.22
C SER A 334 -13.05 5.40 -18.36
N PHE A 335 -12.62 4.20 -18.75
CA PHE A 335 -12.89 2.97 -18.01
C PHE A 335 -11.59 2.33 -17.57
N LEU A 336 -11.59 1.64 -16.42
CA LEU A 336 -10.45 0.94 -15.88
C LEU A 336 -10.83 -0.49 -15.46
N PHE A 337 -10.25 -1.48 -16.09
CA PHE A 337 -10.32 -2.85 -15.60
C PHE A 337 -9.19 -3.11 -14.61
N ALA A 338 -9.56 -3.15 -13.35
CA ALA A 338 -8.67 -3.42 -12.22
C ALA A 338 -9.47 -4.22 -11.18
N PRO A 339 -9.50 -5.56 -11.29
CA PRO A 339 -10.24 -6.41 -10.37
C PRO A 339 -9.89 -6.14 -8.91
N ASP A 340 -10.91 -5.92 -8.08
CA ASP A 340 -10.82 -5.66 -6.66
C ASP A 340 -11.59 -6.74 -5.88
N PRO A 341 -10.95 -7.51 -4.99
CA PRO A 341 -11.63 -8.52 -4.19
C PRO A 341 -12.79 -7.97 -3.33
N GLY A 342 -12.73 -6.68 -2.94
CA GLY A 342 -13.79 -5.99 -2.22
C GLY A 342 -15.05 -5.70 -3.07
N VAL A 343 -14.92 -5.79 -4.40
CA VAL A 343 -16.01 -5.56 -5.37
C VAL A 343 -16.06 -6.74 -6.33
N PRO A 344 -16.77 -7.84 -6.02
CA PRO A 344 -16.75 -9.08 -6.82
C PRO A 344 -17.02 -8.88 -8.31
N ASP A 345 -17.97 -8.03 -8.67
CA ASP A 345 -18.35 -7.75 -10.06
C ASP A 345 -17.21 -7.09 -10.87
N SER A 346 -16.22 -6.49 -10.21
CA SER A 346 -15.05 -5.91 -10.87
C SER A 346 -14.15 -6.96 -11.54
N ALA A 347 -14.33 -8.24 -11.21
CA ALA A 347 -13.65 -9.35 -11.87
C ALA A 347 -14.06 -9.49 -13.35
N ALA A 348 -15.27 -9.06 -13.70
CA ALA A 348 -15.82 -9.12 -15.05
C ALA A 348 -16.14 -7.74 -15.65
N HIS A 349 -16.29 -6.71 -14.83
CA HIS A 349 -16.71 -5.39 -15.28
C HIS A 349 -15.71 -4.31 -14.88
N PRO A 350 -15.35 -3.37 -15.77
CA PRO A 350 -14.46 -2.28 -15.45
C PRO A 350 -15.14 -1.20 -14.61
N PHE A 351 -14.34 -0.41 -13.90
CA PHE A 351 -14.80 0.80 -13.24
C PHE A 351 -14.89 1.96 -14.25
N ARG A 352 -15.87 2.84 -14.05
CA ARG A 352 -15.83 4.21 -14.58
C ARG A 352 -14.79 4.98 -13.80
N VAL A 353 -13.88 5.64 -14.49
CA VAL A 353 -12.80 6.38 -13.85
C VAL A 353 -12.72 7.79 -14.44
N ALA A 354 -12.31 8.72 -13.59
CA ALA A 354 -11.79 9.99 -14.03
C ALA A 354 -10.27 9.97 -13.94
N ARG A 355 -9.63 10.35 -15.02
CA ARG A 355 -8.18 10.51 -15.10
C ARG A 355 -7.88 11.98 -15.28
N PHE A 356 -7.05 12.55 -14.41
CA PHE A 356 -6.68 13.96 -14.46
C PHE A 356 -5.26 14.18 -13.97
N THR A 357 -4.68 15.31 -14.40
CA THR A 357 -3.33 15.72 -13.99
C THR A 357 -3.41 16.88 -13.02
N ASN A 358 -2.68 16.78 -11.91
CA ASN A 358 -2.61 17.85 -10.93
C ASN A 358 -1.79 19.04 -11.48
N GLN A 359 -2.48 20.08 -11.92
CA GLN A 359 -1.88 21.36 -12.34
C GLN A 359 -2.15 22.48 -11.33
N THR A 360 -2.42 22.16 -10.07
CA THR A 360 -2.72 23.17 -9.03
C THR A 360 -1.49 23.93 -8.56
N GLY A 361 -0.29 23.40 -8.82
CA GLY A 361 0.98 23.96 -8.37
C GLY A 361 1.45 23.46 -7.02
N GLY A 362 0.62 22.69 -6.30
CA GLY A 362 0.94 22.10 -4.99
C GLY A 362 0.50 20.64 -4.88
N LEU A 363 0.78 20.04 -3.72
CA LEU A 363 0.32 18.69 -3.39
C LEU A 363 -1.19 18.71 -3.14
N LEU A 364 -1.92 17.82 -3.80
CA LEU A 364 -3.28 17.47 -3.39
C LEU A 364 -3.18 16.33 -2.37
N GLU A 365 -3.63 16.61 -1.17
CA GLU A 365 -3.62 15.66 -0.05
C GLU A 365 -4.63 14.52 -0.25
N ARG A 366 -4.44 13.43 0.46
CA ARG A 366 -5.41 12.33 0.46
C ARG A 366 -6.77 12.78 0.96
N GLY A 367 -7.82 12.49 0.19
CA GLY A 367 -9.18 12.86 0.58
C GLY A 367 -10.27 12.28 -0.32
N PRO A 368 -11.54 12.40 0.09
CA PRO A 368 -12.69 12.00 -0.72
C PRO A 368 -12.86 12.91 -1.93
N LEU A 369 -13.20 12.31 -3.05
CA LEU A 369 -13.44 12.98 -4.33
C LEU A 369 -14.84 12.61 -4.84
N ALA A 370 -15.70 13.61 -4.98
CA ALA A 370 -17.04 13.46 -5.53
C ALA A 370 -17.02 13.84 -7.02
N PHE A 371 -17.65 13.01 -7.85
CA PHE A 371 -17.73 13.18 -9.30
C PHE A 371 -19.09 13.68 -9.71
N PHE A 372 -19.08 14.69 -10.58
CA PHE A 372 -20.27 15.28 -11.17
C PHE A 372 -20.12 15.34 -12.70
N GLY A 373 -21.23 15.28 -13.41
CA GLY A 373 -21.27 15.35 -14.87
C GLY A 373 -22.66 15.66 -15.40
N GLU A 374 -22.93 15.36 -16.67
CA GLU A 374 -24.23 15.57 -17.30
C GLU A 374 -25.35 14.99 -16.43
N GLY A 375 -26.13 15.84 -15.78
CA GLY A 375 -27.30 15.45 -14.98
C GLY A 375 -27.07 15.28 -13.47
N GLY A 376 -25.86 15.46 -12.92
CA GLY A 376 -25.67 15.50 -11.47
C GLY A 376 -24.53 14.66 -10.92
N PHE A 377 -24.76 14.03 -9.77
CA PHE A 377 -23.76 13.22 -9.05
C PHE A 377 -23.56 11.87 -9.74
N LEU A 378 -22.30 11.52 -10.04
CA LEU A 378 -21.91 10.28 -10.71
C LEU A 378 -21.37 9.20 -9.77
N GLY A 379 -20.82 9.59 -8.64
CA GLY A 379 -20.22 8.67 -7.68
C GLY A 379 -19.13 9.34 -6.82
N GLN A 380 -18.49 8.54 -5.99
CA GLN A 380 -17.39 8.97 -5.14
C GLN A 380 -16.19 8.03 -5.26
N GLY A 381 -15.01 8.59 -5.09
CA GLY A 381 -13.75 7.87 -4.99
C GLY A 381 -12.86 8.53 -3.93
N VAL A 382 -11.65 8.03 -3.82
CA VAL A 382 -10.62 8.58 -2.95
C VAL A 382 -9.40 8.89 -3.79
N ILE A 383 -8.86 10.09 -3.63
CA ILE A 383 -7.56 10.45 -4.17
C ILE A 383 -6.51 10.22 -3.09
N ASP A 384 -5.44 9.54 -3.43
CA ASP A 384 -4.22 9.51 -2.62
C ASP A 384 -3.43 10.80 -2.82
N GLY A 385 -2.42 11.05 -1.99
CA GLY A 385 -1.56 12.24 -2.14
C GLY A 385 -1.03 12.36 -3.57
N LEU A 386 -1.40 13.43 -4.28
CA LEU A 386 -1.04 13.64 -5.69
C LEU A 386 -0.14 14.87 -5.82
N PRO A 387 1.16 14.68 -6.08
CA PRO A 387 2.10 15.78 -6.31
C PRO A 387 1.73 16.62 -7.54
N ALA A 388 2.23 17.86 -7.59
CA ALA A 388 2.10 18.70 -8.76
C ALA A 388 2.70 18.04 -10.01
N GLY A 389 1.98 18.07 -11.13
CA GLY A 389 2.36 17.43 -12.39
C GLY A 389 2.04 15.94 -12.49
N ALA A 390 1.73 15.27 -11.40
CA ALA A 390 1.33 13.87 -11.42
C ALA A 390 -0.11 13.66 -11.88
N SER A 391 -0.41 12.48 -12.45
CA SER A 391 -1.75 12.10 -12.90
C SER A 391 -2.36 11.06 -11.96
N ALA A 392 -3.66 11.20 -11.69
CA ALA A 392 -4.44 10.23 -10.95
C ALA A 392 -5.49 9.58 -11.85
N THR A 393 -5.79 8.31 -11.60
CA THR A 393 -6.91 7.57 -12.19
C THR A 393 -7.79 7.09 -11.04
N VAL A 394 -8.94 7.72 -10.85
CA VAL A 394 -9.79 7.48 -9.68
C VAL A 394 -11.09 6.82 -10.09
N PRO A 395 -11.37 5.58 -9.61
CA PRO A 395 -12.63 4.90 -9.86
C PRO A 395 -13.76 5.50 -9.02
N PHE A 396 -14.98 5.58 -9.60
CA PHE A 396 -16.15 6.13 -8.93
C PHE A 396 -17.44 5.34 -9.12
N ALA A 397 -17.50 4.44 -10.09
CA ALA A 397 -18.65 3.56 -10.33
C ALA A 397 -18.22 2.32 -11.12
N LEU A 398 -19.03 1.27 -11.09
CA LEU A 398 -18.85 0.09 -11.93
C LEU A 398 -19.62 0.25 -13.26
N GLU A 399 -19.04 -0.22 -14.38
CA GLU A 399 -19.64 -0.16 -15.70
C GLU A 399 -20.07 -1.55 -16.18
N GLN A 400 -21.34 -1.87 -16.04
CA GLN A 400 -21.88 -3.19 -16.38
C GLN A 400 -22.06 -3.42 -17.89
N SER A 401 -22.10 -2.35 -18.70
CA SER A 401 -22.23 -2.48 -20.16
C SER A 401 -20.94 -2.94 -20.86
N LEU A 402 -19.83 -2.93 -20.15
CA LEU A 402 -18.54 -3.45 -20.59
C LEU A 402 -18.22 -4.73 -19.82
N ALA A 403 -17.76 -5.77 -20.51
CA ALA A 403 -17.31 -7.00 -19.90
C ALA A 403 -15.88 -7.34 -20.34
N VAL A 404 -15.10 -7.85 -19.40
CA VAL A 404 -13.69 -8.24 -19.59
C VAL A 404 -13.48 -9.63 -19.04
N GLU A 405 -13.04 -10.53 -19.90
CA GLU A 405 -12.62 -11.88 -19.53
C GLU A 405 -11.11 -11.96 -19.64
N ARG A 406 -10.44 -12.48 -18.60
CA ARG A 406 -8.99 -12.65 -18.55
C ARG A 406 -8.62 -14.13 -18.52
N ASN A 407 -7.80 -14.57 -19.45
CA ASN A 407 -7.19 -15.89 -19.45
C ASN A 407 -5.67 -15.74 -19.51
N THR A 408 -4.95 -16.47 -18.65
CA THR A 408 -3.48 -16.43 -18.59
C THR A 408 -2.94 -17.84 -18.73
N GLU A 409 -2.04 -18.02 -19.68
CA GLU A 409 -1.26 -19.25 -19.89
C GLU A 409 0.23 -18.97 -19.65
N TYR A 410 0.96 -19.95 -19.15
CA TYR A 410 2.40 -19.81 -18.95
C TYR A 410 3.13 -20.42 -20.14
N ILE A 411 3.89 -19.59 -20.83
CA ILE A 411 4.58 -19.98 -22.06
C ILE A 411 6.07 -20.13 -21.78
N GLN A 412 6.63 -21.18 -22.39
CA GLN A 412 8.06 -21.45 -22.42
C GLN A 412 8.47 -21.63 -23.88
N GLU A 413 9.14 -20.63 -24.42
CA GLU A 413 9.52 -20.59 -25.82
C GLU A 413 11.04 -20.49 -26.00
N GLY A 414 11.52 -21.13 -27.05
CA GLY A 414 12.91 -21.14 -27.45
C GLY A 414 13.81 -21.92 -26.48
N SER A 415 14.86 -22.45 -27.00
CA SER A 415 15.94 -23.06 -26.24
C SER A 415 17.24 -22.67 -26.91
N THR A 416 17.92 -21.66 -26.35
CA THR A 416 19.22 -21.21 -26.89
C THR A 416 20.33 -21.68 -25.97
N LEU A 417 21.42 -22.15 -26.59
CA LEU A 417 22.62 -22.49 -25.83
C LEU A 417 23.19 -21.20 -25.23
N TYR A 418 23.23 -21.17 -23.90
CA TYR A 418 23.75 -20.03 -23.16
C TYR A 418 25.23 -20.18 -22.83
N GLN A 419 25.60 -21.38 -22.32
CA GLN A 419 26.95 -21.66 -21.85
C GLN A 419 27.20 -23.17 -21.84
N ILE A 420 28.45 -23.57 -22.12
CA ILE A 420 28.97 -24.90 -21.78
C ILE A 420 30.21 -24.69 -20.94
N GLU A 421 30.15 -25.14 -19.69
CA GLU A 421 31.25 -25.04 -18.74
C GLU A 421 31.30 -26.29 -17.86
N MET A 422 32.49 -26.82 -17.59
CA MET A 422 32.70 -28.05 -16.81
C MET A 422 31.80 -29.20 -17.28
N SER A 423 31.64 -29.34 -18.58
CA SER A 423 30.76 -30.35 -19.25
C SER A 423 29.26 -30.19 -18.97
N GLN A 424 28.84 -29.12 -18.30
CA GLN A 424 27.42 -28.79 -18.11
C GLN A 424 26.91 -27.94 -19.28
N LEU A 425 25.76 -28.33 -19.78
CA LEU A 425 25.02 -27.58 -20.80
C LEU A 425 23.98 -26.69 -20.13
N ILE A 426 24.15 -25.38 -20.22
CA ILE A 426 23.20 -24.39 -19.72
C ILE A 426 22.46 -23.78 -20.91
N VAL A 427 21.15 -23.88 -20.89
CA VAL A 427 20.27 -23.28 -21.89
C VAL A 427 19.55 -22.09 -21.32
N LYS A 428 19.31 -21.07 -22.15
CA LYS A 428 18.48 -19.89 -21.86
C LYS A 428 17.16 -20.07 -22.59
N ARG A 429 16.06 -19.99 -21.83
CA ARG A 429 14.69 -20.03 -22.33
C ARG A 429 13.98 -18.74 -22.05
N GLN A 430 13.08 -18.35 -22.93
CA GLN A 430 12.15 -17.25 -22.66
C GLN A 430 10.90 -17.84 -22.04
N VAL A 431 10.66 -17.47 -20.77
CA VAL A 431 9.51 -17.97 -20.00
C VAL A 431 8.67 -16.81 -19.50
N GLY A 432 7.38 -17.00 -19.38
CA GLY A 432 6.51 -15.98 -18.82
C GLY A 432 5.03 -16.17 -19.15
N PRO A 433 4.17 -15.38 -18.52
CA PRO A 433 2.75 -15.42 -18.77
C PRO A 433 2.40 -14.74 -20.11
N ARG A 434 1.49 -15.36 -20.85
CA ARG A 434 0.73 -14.75 -21.94
C ARG A 434 -0.69 -14.56 -21.45
N THR A 435 -1.10 -13.31 -21.31
CA THR A 435 -2.44 -12.98 -20.82
C THR A 435 -3.30 -12.47 -21.97
N ARG A 436 -4.42 -13.13 -22.19
CA ARG A 436 -5.42 -12.76 -23.18
C ARG A 436 -6.60 -12.11 -22.45
N TYR A 437 -6.95 -10.90 -22.86
CA TYR A 437 -8.15 -10.19 -22.44
C TYR A 437 -9.15 -10.19 -23.58
N THR A 438 -10.34 -10.73 -23.36
CA THR A 438 -11.49 -10.64 -24.28
C THR A 438 -12.41 -9.55 -23.76
N LEU A 439 -12.59 -8.51 -24.55
CA LEU A 439 -13.28 -7.28 -24.19
C LEU A 439 -14.56 -7.19 -24.98
N LYS A 440 -15.71 -7.06 -24.31
CA LYS A 440 -17.02 -6.94 -24.93
C LYS A 440 -17.65 -5.60 -24.57
N SER A 441 -18.12 -4.85 -25.56
CA SER A 441 -18.80 -3.57 -25.38
C SER A 441 -20.27 -3.71 -25.74
N GLY A 442 -21.16 -3.45 -24.78
CA GLY A 442 -22.58 -3.21 -25.00
C GLY A 442 -22.93 -1.73 -25.22
N ASN A 443 -21.94 -0.83 -25.15
CA ASN A 443 -22.14 0.60 -25.33
C ASN A 443 -22.46 0.98 -26.77
N SER A 444 -23.30 1.99 -26.95
CA SER A 444 -23.62 2.60 -28.28
C SER A 444 -22.54 3.59 -28.76
N ARG A 445 -21.58 3.94 -27.92
CA ARG A 445 -20.44 4.84 -28.21
C ARG A 445 -19.12 4.10 -28.03
N SER A 446 -18.07 4.58 -28.70
CA SER A 446 -16.72 4.07 -28.48
C SER A 446 -16.27 4.32 -27.03
N ALA A 447 -15.56 3.34 -26.46
CA ALA A 447 -15.10 3.38 -25.08
C ALA A 447 -13.58 3.27 -25.02
N LYS A 448 -12.92 4.15 -24.26
CA LYS A 448 -11.50 4.03 -23.93
C LYS A 448 -11.37 3.28 -22.62
N LEU A 449 -10.79 2.09 -22.69
CA LEU A 449 -10.61 1.20 -21.55
C LEU A 449 -9.11 1.07 -21.24
N TRP A 450 -8.76 1.26 -19.98
CA TRP A 450 -7.44 0.96 -19.45
C TRP A 450 -7.47 -0.40 -18.78
N ILE A 451 -6.51 -1.27 -19.13
CA ILE A 451 -6.33 -2.57 -18.47
C ILE A 451 -5.17 -2.44 -17.48
N LYS A 452 -5.44 -2.57 -16.19
CA LYS A 452 -4.39 -2.72 -15.18
C LYS A 452 -3.86 -4.15 -15.21
N HIS A 453 -2.81 -4.35 -15.98
CA HIS A 453 -2.16 -5.65 -16.13
C HIS A 453 -1.14 -5.86 -15.03
N PRO A 454 -1.26 -6.94 -14.22
CA PRO A 454 -0.25 -7.26 -13.21
C PRO A 454 1.05 -7.68 -13.91
N ARG A 455 2.18 -7.16 -13.43
CA ARG A 455 3.52 -7.43 -13.99
C ARG A 455 4.24 -8.48 -13.17
N GLN A 456 4.84 -9.45 -13.83
CA GLN A 456 5.74 -10.39 -13.18
C GLN A 456 7.12 -9.73 -12.94
N ALA A 457 7.65 -9.86 -11.73
CA ALA A 457 8.96 -9.30 -11.39
C ALA A 457 10.06 -9.86 -12.32
N GLY A 458 10.92 -8.99 -12.82
CA GLY A 458 12.02 -9.36 -13.72
C GLY A 458 11.62 -9.66 -15.16
N SER A 459 10.32 -9.64 -15.51
CA SER A 459 9.85 -9.84 -16.88
C SER A 459 9.84 -8.53 -17.69
N LYS A 460 9.86 -8.67 -19.01
CA LYS A 460 9.66 -7.58 -19.97
C LYS A 460 8.38 -7.81 -20.76
N LEU A 461 7.57 -6.76 -20.95
CA LEU A 461 6.44 -6.79 -21.89
C LEU A 461 6.98 -6.82 -23.33
N ILE A 462 6.44 -7.71 -24.12
CA ILE A 462 6.82 -7.86 -25.52
C ILE A 462 5.76 -7.21 -26.40
N GLY A 463 6.18 -6.18 -27.14
CA GLY A 463 5.33 -5.47 -28.09
C GLY A 463 4.04 -4.90 -27.50
N PRO A 464 4.07 -4.21 -26.36
CA PRO A 464 2.86 -3.65 -25.78
C PRO A 464 2.23 -2.59 -26.71
N PRO A 465 0.91 -2.34 -26.62
CA PRO A 465 0.26 -1.26 -27.34
C PRO A 465 0.93 0.09 -27.10
N LYS A 466 0.83 1.00 -28.07
CA LYS A 466 1.31 2.39 -27.91
C LYS A 466 0.63 3.04 -26.70
N ASN A 467 1.36 3.92 -26.01
CA ASN A 467 0.90 4.61 -24.79
C ASN A 467 0.60 3.69 -23.60
N THR A 468 1.19 2.48 -23.57
CA THR A 468 1.22 1.66 -22.36
C THR A 468 2.10 2.33 -21.32
N GLU A 469 1.57 2.50 -20.11
CA GLU A 469 2.31 3.03 -18.95
C GLU A 469 2.78 1.86 -18.10
N ASP A 470 4.04 1.45 -18.26
CA ASP A 470 4.63 0.34 -17.50
C ASP A 470 5.29 0.87 -16.24
N ASN A 471 4.74 0.51 -15.08
CA ASN A 471 5.26 0.92 -13.78
C ASN A 471 5.70 -0.31 -12.98
N LEU A 472 6.99 -0.60 -13.05
CA LEU A 472 7.59 -1.73 -12.32
C LEU A 472 7.54 -1.52 -10.79
N GLY A 473 7.52 -0.28 -10.32
CA GLY A 473 7.43 0.03 -8.88
C GLY A 473 6.08 -0.36 -8.26
N THR A 474 4.99 -0.32 -9.05
CA THR A 474 3.67 -0.80 -8.63
C THR A 474 3.35 -2.22 -9.11
N ALA A 475 4.33 -2.90 -9.73
CA ALA A 475 4.15 -4.21 -10.36
C ALA A 475 2.91 -4.28 -11.27
N SER A 476 2.64 -3.21 -12.03
CA SER A 476 1.50 -3.15 -12.94
C SER A 476 1.78 -2.27 -14.16
N ALA A 477 1.11 -2.58 -15.26
CA ALA A 477 1.09 -1.75 -16.46
C ALA A 477 -0.35 -1.31 -16.76
N LEU A 478 -0.54 -0.03 -17.11
CA LEU A 478 -1.81 0.48 -17.62
C LEU A 478 -1.76 0.44 -19.15
N VAL A 479 -2.58 -0.44 -19.73
CA VAL A 479 -2.60 -0.68 -21.17
C VAL A 479 -3.89 -0.12 -21.76
N PRO A 480 -3.82 0.89 -22.66
CA PRO A 480 -4.99 1.47 -23.27
C PRO A 480 -5.54 0.58 -24.40
N VAL A 481 -6.86 0.45 -24.42
CA VAL A 481 -7.61 -0.23 -25.50
C VAL A 481 -8.77 0.64 -25.92
N GLN A 482 -8.92 0.83 -27.22
CA GLN A 482 -10.09 1.50 -27.78
C GLN A 482 -11.11 0.47 -28.24
N LEU A 483 -12.32 0.52 -27.66
CA LEU A 483 -13.42 -0.37 -28.02
C LEU A 483 -14.39 0.37 -28.92
N ALA A 484 -14.72 -0.23 -30.05
CA ALA A 484 -15.81 0.27 -30.89
C ALA A 484 -17.18 -0.02 -30.26
N PRO A 485 -18.25 0.70 -30.66
CA PRO A 485 -19.59 0.43 -30.18
C PRO A 485 -20.01 -1.02 -30.44
N GLN A 486 -20.62 -1.68 -29.46
CA GLN A 486 -21.19 -3.03 -29.59
C GLN A 486 -20.22 -4.08 -30.17
N ALA A 487 -18.91 -3.89 -29.94
CA ALA A 487 -17.86 -4.73 -30.50
C ALA A 487 -17.21 -5.63 -29.44
N THR A 488 -16.56 -6.69 -29.96
CA THR A 488 -15.64 -7.52 -29.18
C THR A 488 -14.23 -7.28 -29.69
N ALA A 489 -13.30 -7.08 -28.77
CA ALA A 489 -11.87 -6.94 -29.04
C ALA A 489 -11.05 -7.91 -28.19
N THR A 490 -9.89 -8.28 -28.69
CA THR A 490 -8.94 -9.11 -27.94
C THR A 490 -7.62 -8.37 -27.80
N LEU A 491 -7.13 -8.30 -26.56
CA LEU A 491 -5.80 -7.81 -26.23
C LEU A 491 -4.96 -8.99 -25.71
N VAL A 492 -3.79 -9.22 -26.31
CA VAL A 492 -2.83 -10.23 -25.84
C VAL A 492 -1.60 -9.50 -25.34
N LEU A 493 -1.20 -9.81 -24.12
CA LEU A 493 0.01 -9.26 -23.49
C LEU A 493 0.95 -10.43 -23.15
N ASP A 494 2.13 -10.37 -23.72
CA ASP A 494 3.19 -11.34 -23.49
C ASP A 494 4.24 -10.75 -22.56
N GLU A 495 4.54 -11.47 -21.48
CA GLU A 495 5.68 -11.17 -20.63
C GLU A 495 6.75 -12.23 -20.79
N ARG A 496 8.00 -11.83 -20.85
CA ARG A 496 9.13 -12.74 -21.01
C ARG A 496 10.25 -12.41 -20.04
N GLN A 497 10.79 -13.48 -19.47
CA GLN A 497 11.99 -13.46 -18.65
C GLN A 497 12.94 -14.54 -19.15
N GLY A 498 14.21 -14.21 -19.30
CA GLY A 498 15.24 -15.19 -19.62
C GLY A 498 15.53 -16.06 -18.40
N GLN A 499 15.21 -17.34 -18.48
CA GLN A 499 15.55 -18.33 -17.47
C GLN A 499 16.70 -19.21 -17.97
N GLN A 500 17.73 -19.36 -17.14
CA GLN A 500 18.86 -20.24 -17.39
C GLN A 500 18.66 -21.52 -16.60
N GLN A 501 18.88 -22.66 -17.23
CA GLN A 501 18.83 -23.95 -16.56
C GLN A 501 19.86 -24.90 -17.13
N ALA A 502 20.47 -25.70 -16.26
CA ALA A 502 21.27 -26.84 -16.68
C ALA A 502 20.33 -27.94 -17.20
N VAL A 503 20.66 -28.52 -18.33
CA VAL A 503 19.86 -29.58 -18.95
C VAL A 503 20.69 -30.81 -19.17
N ASP A 504 20.02 -31.97 -19.11
CA ASP A 504 20.63 -33.23 -19.46
C ASP A 504 20.93 -33.29 -20.96
N TRP A 505 22.10 -33.81 -21.33
CA TRP A 505 22.57 -33.89 -22.72
C TRP A 505 21.66 -34.74 -23.62
N LEU A 506 20.98 -35.73 -23.07
CA LEU A 506 20.06 -36.58 -23.82
C LEU A 506 18.67 -35.97 -24.00
N SER A 507 18.39 -34.86 -23.32
CA SER A 507 17.08 -34.19 -23.38
C SER A 507 16.81 -33.57 -24.76
N PRO A 508 15.52 -33.40 -25.13
CA PRO A 508 15.14 -32.67 -26.35
C PRO A 508 15.59 -31.22 -26.36
N LEU A 509 15.62 -30.58 -25.18
CA LEU A 509 16.06 -29.19 -25.02
C LEU A 509 17.55 -29.02 -25.34
N ALA A 510 18.40 -29.97 -24.94
CA ALA A 510 19.81 -29.99 -25.30
C ALA A 510 19.98 -30.08 -26.81
N GLU A 511 19.21 -30.96 -27.46
CA GLU A 511 19.26 -31.15 -28.91
C GLU A 511 18.87 -29.88 -29.67
N GLU A 512 17.78 -29.22 -29.26
CA GLU A 512 17.32 -27.97 -29.86
C GLU A 512 18.36 -26.86 -29.70
N ALA A 513 18.88 -26.66 -28.48
CA ALA A 513 19.85 -25.63 -28.18
C ALA A 513 21.18 -25.81 -28.94
N VAL A 514 21.71 -27.06 -29.01
CA VAL A 514 22.94 -27.35 -29.73
C VAL A 514 22.75 -27.17 -31.23
N LYS A 515 21.66 -27.67 -31.81
CA LYS A 515 21.34 -27.45 -33.23
C LYS A 515 21.19 -25.97 -33.55
N GLY A 516 20.51 -25.21 -32.70
CA GLY A 516 20.36 -23.77 -32.84
C GLY A 516 21.72 -23.06 -32.85
N TYR A 517 22.61 -23.40 -31.93
CA TYR A 517 23.97 -22.84 -31.88
C TYR A 517 24.81 -23.19 -33.12
N LEU A 518 24.82 -24.45 -33.55
CA LEU A 518 25.59 -24.89 -34.72
C LEU A 518 25.13 -24.22 -36.02
N ASN A 519 23.87 -23.81 -36.11
CA ASN A 519 23.30 -23.09 -37.25
C ASN A 519 23.36 -21.56 -37.13
N ALA A 520 23.80 -21.03 -35.98
CA ALA A 520 23.87 -19.60 -35.76
C ALA A 520 25.04 -18.98 -36.54
N PRO A 521 24.84 -17.85 -37.25
CA PRO A 521 25.88 -17.22 -38.07
C PRO A 521 27.01 -16.62 -37.22
N ASP A 522 26.76 -16.35 -35.95
CA ASP A 522 27.66 -15.76 -34.94
C ASP A 522 28.33 -16.83 -34.05
N ALA A 523 28.18 -18.10 -34.35
CA ALA A 523 28.84 -19.17 -33.60
C ALA A 523 30.37 -19.11 -33.78
N ASP A 524 31.11 -19.26 -32.66
CA ASP A 524 32.56 -19.41 -32.73
C ASP A 524 32.92 -20.69 -33.48
N LYS A 525 33.73 -20.53 -34.52
CA LYS A 525 34.05 -21.63 -35.45
C LYS A 525 34.77 -22.80 -34.76
N ALA A 526 35.69 -22.51 -33.85
CA ALA A 526 36.46 -23.54 -33.15
C ALA A 526 35.55 -24.35 -32.20
N SER A 527 34.79 -23.66 -31.37
CA SER A 527 33.81 -24.26 -30.45
C SER A 527 32.71 -25.01 -31.21
N ALA A 528 32.26 -24.51 -32.36
CA ALA A 528 31.26 -25.19 -33.20
C ALA A 528 31.77 -26.52 -33.77
N VAL A 529 33.04 -26.60 -34.22
CA VAL A 529 33.64 -27.85 -34.70
C VAL A 529 33.75 -28.86 -33.57
N ALA A 530 34.30 -28.47 -32.41
CA ALA A 530 34.40 -29.34 -31.25
C ALA A 530 33.02 -29.83 -30.76
N LEU A 531 32.04 -28.91 -30.64
CA LEU A 531 30.68 -29.24 -30.26
C LEU A 531 29.99 -30.17 -31.26
N LYS A 532 30.22 -30.00 -32.56
CA LYS A 532 29.67 -30.88 -33.61
C LYS A 532 30.17 -32.32 -33.45
N THR A 533 31.47 -32.50 -33.13
CA THR A 533 32.06 -33.82 -32.87
C THR A 533 31.46 -34.46 -31.62
N ALA A 534 31.41 -33.71 -30.51
CA ALA A 534 30.77 -34.19 -29.27
C ALA A 534 29.30 -34.51 -29.47
N PHE A 535 28.57 -33.69 -30.25
CA PHE A 535 27.16 -33.91 -30.53
C PHE A 535 26.88 -35.14 -31.40
N ALA A 536 27.78 -35.52 -32.28
CA ALA A 536 27.69 -36.78 -33.02
C ALA A 536 27.75 -37.99 -32.04
N LEU A 537 28.72 -37.99 -31.13
CA LEU A 537 28.84 -39.02 -30.09
C LEU A 537 27.62 -39.07 -29.17
N ARG A 538 27.09 -37.88 -28.79
CA ARG A 538 25.85 -37.80 -28.02
C ARG A 538 24.67 -38.45 -28.76
N ASN A 539 24.56 -38.25 -30.08
CA ASN A 539 23.48 -38.85 -30.85
C ASN A 539 23.59 -40.38 -30.90
N ASP A 540 24.80 -40.91 -31.00
CA ASP A 540 25.03 -42.35 -30.94
C ASP A 540 24.74 -42.90 -29.54
N TRP A 541 25.17 -42.19 -28.49
CA TRP A 541 24.81 -42.51 -27.10
C TRP A 541 23.28 -42.54 -26.91
N LYS A 542 22.54 -41.54 -27.41
CA LYS A 542 21.08 -41.51 -27.35
C LYS A 542 20.44 -42.71 -28.03
N LYS A 543 20.88 -43.06 -29.27
CA LYS A 543 20.34 -44.21 -30.00
C LYS A 543 20.52 -45.51 -29.22
N LEU A 544 21.71 -45.73 -28.65
CA LEU A 544 21.99 -46.90 -27.85
C LEU A 544 21.20 -46.93 -26.55
N THR A 545 21.04 -45.79 -25.90
CA THR A 545 20.20 -45.67 -24.70
C THR A 545 18.73 -45.96 -25.01
N ASP A 546 18.22 -45.46 -26.13
CA ASP A 546 16.85 -45.74 -26.58
C ASP A 546 16.67 -47.22 -26.90
N GLU A 547 17.69 -47.88 -27.50
CA GLU A 547 17.72 -49.34 -27.76
C GLU A 547 17.71 -50.12 -26.42
N THR A 548 18.55 -49.72 -25.46
CA THR A 548 18.57 -50.32 -24.12
C THR A 548 17.20 -50.25 -23.45
N ASN A 549 16.54 -49.10 -23.50
CA ASN A 549 15.21 -48.93 -22.90
C ASN A 549 14.16 -49.82 -23.57
N ARG A 550 14.19 -49.96 -24.89
CA ARG A 550 13.29 -50.88 -25.61
C ARG A 550 13.55 -52.35 -25.24
N LEU A 551 14.82 -52.74 -25.19
CA LEU A 551 15.19 -54.12 -24.81
C LEU A 551 14.81 -54.45 -23.37
N ARG A 552 14.94 -53.51 -22.44
CA ARG A 552 14.50 -53.66 -21.04
C ARG A 552 12.98 -53.81 -20.94
N THR A 553 12.23 -53.01 -21.68
CA THR A 553 10.78 -53.17 -21.75
C THR A 553 10.39 -54.52 -22.31
N GLU A 554 11.01 -54.95 -23.42
CA GLU A 554 10.77 -56.28 -24.01
C GLU A 554 11.17 -57.43 -23.05
N GLN A 555 12.28 -57.29 -22.33
CA GLN A 555 12.70 -58.22 -21.29
C GLN A 555 11.61 -58.36 -20.21
N GLN A 556 11.13 -57.27 -19.66
CA GLN A 556 10.09 -57.30 -18.62
C GLN A 556 8.78 -57.94 -19.10
N GLU A 557 8.36 -57.62 -20.32
CA GLU A 557 7.17 -58.25 -20.93
C GLU A 557 7.33 -59.76 -21.12
N LEU A 558 8.52 -60.22 -21.61
CA LEU A 558 8.83 -61.64 -21.78
C LEU A 558 8.93 -62.37 -20.44
N GLU A 559 9.58 -61.78 -19.44
CA GLU A 559 9.66 -62.34 -18.08
C GLU A 559 8.26 -62.55 -17.50
N ARG A 560 7.40 -61.54 -17.57
CA ARG A 560 6.02 -61.64 -17.13
C ARG A 560 5.23 -62.70 -17.89
N SER A 561 5.33 -62.71 -19.22
CA SER A 561 4.65 -63.70 -20.05
C SER A 561 5.13 -65.15 -19.80
N THR A 562 6.43 -65.34 -19.52
CA THR A 562 6.98 -66.66 -19.19
C THR A 562 6.50 -67.14 -17.82
N GLU A 563 6.43 -66.24 -16.84
CA GLU A 563 5.90 -66.54 -15.49
C GLU A 563 4.41 -66.90 -15.54
N GLU A 564 3.57 -66.07 -16.16
CA GLU A 564 2.16 -66.34 -16.38
C GLU A 564 1.92 -67.69 -17.13
N THR A 565 2.73 -67.96 -18.18
CA THR A 565 2.62 -69.21 -18.95
C THR A 565 3.00 -70.41 -18.08
N ARG A 566 4.04 -70.30 -17.26
CA ARG A 566 4.47 -71.33 -16.31
C ARG A 566 3.40 -71.63 -15.28
N ASP A 567 2.78 -70.62 -14.70
CA ASP A 567 1.69 -70.73 -13.73
C ASP A 567 0.45 -71.39 -14.38
N ASN A 568 0.12 -70.98 -15.61
CA ASN A 568 -0.96 -71.60 -16.36
C ASN A 568 -0.70 -73.08 -16.63
N ILE A 569 0.54 -73.49 -17.02
CA ILE A 569 0.94 -74.90 -17.20
C ILE A 569 0.76 -75.67 -15.86
N LYS A 570 1.22 -75.08 -14.76
CA LYS A 570 1.11 -75.64 -13.41
C LYS A 570 -0.34 -75.85 -12.98
N ALA A 571 -1.21 -74.88 -13.25
CA ALA A 571 -2.64 -74.95 -12.91
C ALA A 571 -3.38 -76.08 -13.63
N ILE A 572 -2.96 -76.43 -14.86
CA ILE A 572 -3.58 -77.50 -15.67
C ILE A 572 -2.83 -78.82 -15.60
N GLU A 573 -1.76 -78.98 -14.80
CA GLU A 573 -0.85 -80.18 -14.78
C GLU A 573 -1.63 -81.45 -14.50
N LYS A 574 -2.61 -81.41 -13.60
CA LYS A 574 -3.39 -82.60 -13.21
C LYS A 574 -4.61 -82.88 -14.09
N ASN A 575 -4.92 -82.05 -15.08
CA ASN A 575 -6.10 -82.17 -15.91
C ASN A 575 -5.76 -82.90 -17.21
N LYS A 576 -6.18 -84.19 -17.33
CA LYS A 576 -5.94 -85.06 -18.51
C LYS A 576 -6.65 -84.52 -19.77
N ALA A 577 -7.74 -83.77 -19.65
CA ALA A 577 -8.43 -83.22 -20.83
C ALA A 577 -7.73 -81.99 -21.42
N ALA A 578 -6.69 -81.49 -20.79
CA ALA A 578 -5.98 -80.26 -21.16
C ALA A 578 -4.60 -80.54 -21.86
N ASP A 579 -4.37 -81.77 -22.34
CA ASP A 579 -3.07 -82.13 -22.90
C ASP A 579 -2.65 -81.31 -24.14
N ASP A 580 -3.58 -80.94 -25.01
CA ASP A 580 -3.25 -80.12 -26.21
C ASP A 580 -3.00 -78.64 -25.78
N LEU A 581 -3.72 -78.16 -24.79
CA LEU A 581 -3.46 -76.81 -24.22
C LEU A 581 -2.07 -76.79 -23.57
N ARG A 582 -1.69 -77.87 -22.84
CA ARG A 582 -0.38 -77.98 -22.19
C ARG A 582 0.73 -77.94 -23.18
N LYS A 583 0.61 -78.70 -24.28
CA LYS A 583 1.59 -78.69 -25.42
C LYS A 583 1.74 -77.31 -26.04
N THR A 584 0.59 -76.58 -26.23
CA THR A 584 0.58 -75.23 -26.79
C THR A 584 1.28 -74.27 -25.86
N LEU A 585 0.97 -74.30 -24.58
CA LEU A 585 1.61 -73.44 -23.56
C LEU A 585 3.09 -73.75 -23.38
N THR A 586 3.49 -75.04 -23.41
CA THR A 586 4.91 -75.37 -23.33
C THR A 586 5.68 -74.88 -24.53
N THR A 587 5.10 -74.94 -25.75
CA THR A 587 5.71 -74.41 -26.97
C THR A 587 5.82 -72.87 -26.88
N ARG A 588 4.80 -72.21 -26.34
CA ARG A 588 4.83 -70.74 -26.11
C ARG A 588 5.91 -70.37 -25.12
N LEU A 589 6.02 -71.11 -24.01
CA LEU A 589 7.04 -70.89 -22.97
C LEU A 589 8.44 -71.03 -23.55
N ALA A 590 8.70 -72.13 -24.34
CA ALA A 590 9.99 -72.36 -24.97
C ALA A 590 10.39 -71.24 -25.97
N LYS A 591 9.41 -70.72 -26.73
CA LYS A 591 9.63 -69.57 -27.64
C LYS A 591 9.93 -68.28 -26.89
N ALA A 592 9.17 -68.04 -25.84
CA ALA A 592 9.37 -66.84 -25.03
C ALA A 592 10.71 -66.85 -24.26
N SER A 593 11.09 -67.99 -23.68
CA SER A 593 12.39 -68.17 -23.03
C SER A 593 13.57 -68.04 -24.03
N ALA A 594 13.47 -68.60 -25.21
CA ALA A 594 14.50 -68.41 -26.23
C ALA A 594 14.65 -66.98 -26.71
N ARG A 595 13.52 -66.24 -26.81
CA ARG A 595 13.55 -64.82 -27.13
C ARG A 595 14.16 -64.00 -25.99
N LEU A 596 13.83 -64.34 -24.75
CA LEU A 596 14.38 -63.70 -23.53
C LEU A 596 15.93 -63.84 -23.52
N ASP A 597 16.47 -65.02 -23.80
CA ASP A 597 17.90 -65.22 -23.87
C ASP A 597 18.60 -64.34 -24.95
N VAL A 598 17.96 -64.14 -26.09
CA VAL A 598 18.45 -63.27 -27.16
C VAL A 598 18.42 -61.79 -26.68
N VAL A 599 17.32 -61.38 -26.08
CA VAL A 599 17.15 -59.99 -25.55
C VAL A 599 18.19 -59.71 -24.48
N VAL A 600 18.40 -60.60 -23.51
CA VAL A 600 19.38 -60.43 -22.43
C VAL A 600 20.82 -60.35 -22.99
N LYS A 601 21.19 -61.20 -23.93
CA LYS A 601 22.52 -61.12 -24.58
C LYS A 601 22.69 -59.75 -25.27
N ARG A 602 21.71 -59.36 -26.09
CA ARG A 602 21.76 -58.06 -26.77
C ARG A 602 21.81 -56.87 -25.81
N LEU A 603 21.10 -56.95 -24.70
CA LEU A 603 21.10 -55.91 -23.67
C LEU A 603 22.49 -55.72 -23.05
N ILE A 604 23.20 -56.82 -22.76
CA ILE A 604 24.59 -56.76 -22.25
C ILE A 604 25.52 -56.10 -23.26
N GLU A 605 25.42 -56.46 -24.54
CA GLU A 605 26.23 -55.88 -25.62
C GLU A 605 25.96 -54.37 -25.74
N VAL A 606 24.68 -53.97 -25.77
CA VAL A 606 24.31 -52.57 -25.92
C VAL A 606 24.69 -51.75 -24.68
N ASP A 607 24.52 -52.27 -23.45
CA ASP A 607 24.97 -51.63 -22.23
C ASP A 607 26.48 -51.36 -22.20
N LEU A 608 27.30 -52.25 -22.73
CA LEU A 608 28.74 -52.02 -22.91
C LEU A 608 29.02 -50.93 -23.94
N GLN A 609 28.32 -50.93 -25.08
CA GLN A 609 28.43 -49.87 -26.08
C GLN A 609 27.98 -48.51 -25.56
N VAL A 610 26.90 -48.45 -24.76
CA VAL A 610 26.44 -47.22 -24.09
C VAL A 610 27.56 -46.63 -23.24
N LYS A 611 28.21 -47.44 -22.39
CA LYS A 611 29.28 -46.97 -21.52
C LYS A 611 30.50 -46.48 -22.30
N GLU A 612 30.86 -47.18 -23.37
CA GLU A 612 31.99 -46.78 -24.22
C GLU A 612 31.71 -45.43 -24.91
N VAL A 613 30.54 -45.29 -25.54
CA VAL A 613 30.19 -44.04 -26.25
C VAL A 613 29.99 -42.89 -25.27
N GLU A 614 29.39 -43.13 -24.09
CA GLU A 614 29.27 -42.15 -23.02
C GLU A 614 30.63 -41.63 -22.56
N LEU A 615 31.62 -42.52 -22.37
CA LEU A 615 32.97 -42.11 -21.98
C LEU A 615 33.62 -41.22 -23.05
N ARG A 616 33.54 -41.65 -24.33
CA ARG A 616 34.05 -40.85 -25.47
C ARG A 616 33.37 -39.49 -25.56
N PHE A 617 32.06 -39.45 -25.34
CA PHE A 617 31.32 -38.19 -25.29
C PHE A 617 31.80 -37.28 -24.16
N ARG A 618 31.96 -37.83 -22.95
CA ARG A 618 32.46 -37.08 -21.78
C ARG A 618 33.88 -36.52 -21.99
N GLU A 619 34.74 -37.24 -22.70
CA GLU A 619 36.06 -36.75 -23.06
C GLU A 619 35.97 -35.63 -24.10
N ALA A 620 35.19 -35.82 -25.17
CA ALA A 620 35.03 -34.81 -26.20
C ALA A 620 34.40 -33.49 -25.68
N ILE A 621 33.47 -33.58 -24.73
CA ILE A 621 32.78 -32.37 -24.19
C ILE A 621 33.64 -31.59 -23.19
N LYS A 622 34.65 -32.19 -22.60
CA LYS A 622 35.58 -31.48 -21.73
C LYS A 622 36.38 -30.39 -22.45
N GLU A 623 36.60 -30.56 -23.74
CA GLU A 623 37.32 -29.59 -24.56
C GLU A 623 36.41 -28.49 -25.12
N VAL A 624 35.10 -28.62 -24.95
CA VAL A 624 34.12 -27.61 -25.43
C VAL A 624 33.86 -26.56 -24.36
N HIS A 625 34.36 -25.36 -24.61
CA HIS A 625 34.10 -24.20 -23.77
C HIS A 625 33.32 -23.18 -24.59
N ILE A 626 32.10 -22.86 -24.14
CA ILE A 626 31.27 -21.79 -24.71
C ILE A 626 30.92 -20.83 -23.58
N ALA A 627 31.45 -19.62 -23.69
CA ALA A 627 31.21 -18.57 -22.71
C ALA A 627 29.74 -18.12 -22.73
N ALA A 628 29.26 -17.61 -21.60
CA ALA A 628 27.93 -17.04 -21.45
C ALA A 628 27.65 -16.00 -22.54
N ARG A 629 26.53 -16.15 -23.25
CA ARG A 629 26.05 -15.16 -24.22
C ARG A 629 25.00 -14.27 -23.55
N PRO A 630 25.04 -12.93 -23.74
CA PRO A 630 24.13 -11.98 -23.11
C PRO A 630 22.64 -12.17 -23.45
#